data_0e2d7abbf0e83aa4badfdd4942692100
#
_entry.id   0e2d7abbf0e83aa4badfdd4942692100
#
_cell.length_a   1.000
_cell.length_b   1.000
_cell.length_c   1.000
_cell.angle_alpha   90.00
_cell.angle_beta   90.00
_cell.angle_gamma   90.00
#
_symmetry.space_group_name_H-M   'P 1'
#
loop_
_entity.id
_entity.type
_entity.pdbx_description
1 polymer ?
#
loop_
_entity_poly.entity_id
_entity_poly.type
_entity_poly.pdbx_seq_one_letter_code
_entity_poly.pdbx_strand_id
1 'polypeptide(L)'
;MRSFLSLFFSFSGRVNRARWWIGTSILFVASVCGTLLLDPTVLDVEQELAPVPDWKDTAFQVALVIPGTALTVKRFNDRDRPYWLGFVYGGFGALLTLAPHFGLLIPGQHWSIPELAAIFVLAPAFLFAFVDNGLLRGAGGPNRYGPDPLPSEAHP
;
A
#
# COMPACT_ATOMS: atom_id res chain seq x y z
N MET A 1 -9.29 20.08 -11.89
CA MET A 1 -8.67 18.73 -11.97
C MET A 1 -7.49 18.69 -10.99
N ARG A 2 -7.50 17.80 -10.00
CA ARG A 2 -6.31 17.59 -9.17
C ARG A 2 -5.26 16.92 -10.06
N SER A 3 -4.01 17.45 -10.05
CA SER A 3 -2.94 16.94 -10.90
C SER A 3 -2.61 15.47 -10.54
N PHE A 4 -2.07 14.72 -11.49
CA PHE A 4 -1.59 13.36 -11.28
C PHE A 4 -0.61 13.29 -10.10
N LEU A 5 0.29 14.26 -9.96
CA LEU A 5 1.21 14.36 -8.84
C LEU A 5 0.51 14.49 -7.48
N SER A 6 -0.61 15.22 -7.41
CA SER A 6 -1.36 15.33 -6.15
C SER A 6 -2.03 14.02 -5.73
N LEU A 7 -2.25 13.09 -6.69
CA LEU A 7 -2.77 11.78 -6.37
C LEU A 7 -1.77 10.96 -5.54
N PHE A 8 -0.48 11.04 -5.86
CA PHE A 8 0.57 10.20 -5.27
C PHE A 8 1.36 10.88 -4.14
N PHE A 9 1.40 12.21 -4.09
CA PHE A 9 2.28 12.93 -3.16
C PHE A 9 1.55 13.89 -2.20
N SER A 10 0.22 14.01 -2.30
CA SER A 10 -0.58 14.74 -1.31
C SER A 10 -1.26 13.78 -0.37
N PHE A 11 -1.17 14.04 0.92
CA PHE A 11 -1.86 13.28 1.98
C PHE A 11 -3.23 13.87 2.35
N SER A 12 -3.61 14.98 1.75
CA SER A 12 -4.88 15.67 2.02
C SER A 12 -5.95 15.38 0.98
N GLY A 13 -7.21 15.49 1.40
CA GLY A 13 -8.38 15.31 0.56
C GLY A 13 -8.86 13.87 0.50
N ARG A 14 -9.72 13.58 -0.48
CA ARG A 14 -10.42 12.30 -0.63
C ARG A 14 -10.14 11.70 -2.01
N VAL A 15 -10.15 10.39 -2.10
CA VAL A 15 -10.05 9.65 -3.36
C VAL A 15 -11.12 8.56 -3.40
N ASN A 16 -11.89 8.49 -4.50
CA ASN A 16 -12.89 7.44 -4.67
C ASN A 16 -12.24 6.08 -4.95
N ARG A 17 -13.05 5.03 -4.84
CA ARG A 17 -12.61 3.64 -5.02
C ARG A 17 -11.93 3.40 -6.37
N ALA A 18 -12.50 3.90 -7.47
CA ALA A 18 -11.93 3.67 -8.80
C ALA A 18 -10.53 4.29 -8.95
N ARG A 19 -10.34 5.53 -8.50
CA ARG A 19 -9.03 6.20 -8.53
C ARG A 19 -8.02 5.54 -7.59
N TRP A 20 -8.48 5.00 -6.45
CA TRP A 20 -7.62 4.24 -5.55
C TRP A 20 -7.11 2.97 -6.23
N TRP A 21 -8.00 2.20 -6.90
CA TRP A 21 -7.59 1.01 -7.66
C TRP A 21 -6.61 1.34 -8.78
N ILE A 22 -6.89 2.39 -9.58
CA ILE A 22 -5.99 2.83 -10.66
C ILE A 22 -4.62 3.18 -10.08
N GLY A 23 -4.58 4.00 -9.02
CA GLY A 23 -3.32 4.39 -8.39
C GLY A 23 -2.55 3.20 -7.82
N THR A 24 -3.22 2.29 -7.13
CA THR A 24 -2.61 1.08 -6.56
C THR A 24 -2.09 0.15 -7.67
N SER A 25 -2.84 -0.02 -8.78
CA SER A 25 -2.37 -0.80 -9.93
C SER A 25 -1.14 -0.20 -10.59
N ILE A 26 -1.07 1.12 -10.71
CA ILE A 26 0.13 1.82 -11.24
C ILE A 26 1.34 1.53 -10.33
N LEU A 27 1.17 1.67 -9.01
CA LEU A 27 2.26 1.39 -8.06
C LEU A 27 2.66 -0.09 -8.07
N PHE A 28 1.71 -1.00 -8.20
CA PHE A 28 1.99 -2.43 -8.32
C PHE A 28 2.83 -2.74 -9.58
N VAL A 29 2.43 -2.21 -10.73
CA VAL A 29 3.22 -2.38 -11.98
C VAL A 29 4.61 -1.75 -11.82
N ALA A 30 4.70 -0.56 -11.25
CA ALA A 30 5.99 0.08 -10.99
C ALA A 30 6.87 -0.76 -10.05
N SER A 31 6.30 -1.34 -9.00
CA SER A 31 6.97 -2.25 -8.07
C SER A 31 7.53 -3.46 -8.81
N VAL A 32 6.70 -4.19 -9.54
CA VAL A 32 7.13 -5.39 -10.30
C VAL A 32 8.21 -5.04 -11.32
N CYS A 33 8.00 -4.02 -12.14
CA CYS A 33 9.00 -3.59 -13.13
C CYS A 33 10.31 -3.15 -12.47
N GLY A 34 10.23 -2.44 -11.35
CA GLY A 34 11.39 -1.99 -10.59
C GLY A 34 12.21 -3.18 -10.06
N THR A 35 11.56 -4.15 -9.42
CA THR A 35 12.23 -5.37 -8.95
C THR A 35 12.92 -6.12 -10.09
N LEU A 36 12.22 -6.35 -11.19
CA LEU A 36 12.81 -7.06 -12.35
C LEU A 36 14.03 -6.34 -12.97
N LEU A 37 14.09 -5.01 -12.85
CA LEU A 37 15.19 -4.21 -13.37
C LEU A 37 16.35 -4.06 -12.37
N LEU A 38 16.06 -3.99 -11.07
CA LEU A 38 17.03 -3.70 -10.03
C LEU A 38 17.57 -4.96 -9.35
N ASP A 39 16.77 -6.01 -9.33
CA ASP A 39 17.12 -7.32 -8.75
C ASP A 39 16.64 -8.46 -9.66
N PRO A 40 17.31 -8.71 -10.81
CA PRO A 40 16.92 -9.78 -11.72
C PRO A 40 17.10 -11.19 -11.10
N THR A 41 17.83 -11.32 -9.98
CA THR A 41 18.05 -12.62 -9.31
C THR A 41 16.76 -13.19 -8.72
N VAL A 42 15.72 -12.37 -8.57
CA VAL A 42 14.38 -12.82 -8.16
C VAL A 42 13.78 -13.87 -9.12
N LEU A 43 14.29 -13.95 -10.36
CA LEU A 43 13.85 -14.94 -11.37
C LEU A 43 14.66 -16.24 -11.32
N ASP A 44 15.69 -16.34 -10.50
CA ASP A 44 16.51 -17.55 -10.36
C ASP A 44 15.74 -18.62 -9.57
N VAL A 45 15.14 -19.55 -10.30
CA VAL A 45 14.29 -20.64 -9.76
C VAL A 45 15.13 -21.74 -9.09
N GLU A 46 16.45 -21.78 -9.29
CA GLU A 46 17.34 -22.82 -8.75
C GLU A 46 17.75 -22.58 -7.28
N GLN A 47 17.37 -21.46 -6.69
CA GLN A 47 17.70 -21.16 -5.30
C GLN A 47 16.71 -21.85 -4.35
N GLU A 48 17.21 -22.68 -3.44
CA GLU A 48 16.38 -23.34 -2.40
C GLU A 48 15.72 -22.35 -1.44
N LEU A 49 16.33 -21.19 -1.25
CA LEU A 49 15.81 -20.10 -0.41
C LEU A 49 15.67 -18.85 -1.29
N ALA A 50 14.59 -18.11 -1.12
CA ALA A 50 14.46 -16.82 -1.76
C ALA A 50 15.60 -15.90 -1.29
N PRO A 51 16.37 -15.30 -2.21
CA PRO A 51 17.46 -14.40 -1.83
C PRO A 51 16.94 -13.19 -1.07
N VAL A 52 17.77 -12.66 -0.18
CA VAL A 52 17.49 -11.33 0.40
C VAL A 52 17.55 -10.30 -0.74
N PRO A 53 16.52 -9.47 -0.91
CA PRO A 53 16.47 -8.51 -2.03
C PRO A 53 17.69 -7.58 -2.05
N ASP A 54 18.12 -7.17 -3.26
CA ASP A 54 19.19 -6.17 -3.38
C ASP A 54 18.76 -4.85 -2.71
N TRP A 55 19.72 -4.14 -2.09
CA TRP A 55 19.45 -2.85 -1.41
C TRP A 55 18.90 -1.78 -2.36
N LYS A 56 19.23 -1.83 -3.66
CA LYS A 56 18.67 -0.90 -4.64
C LYS A 56 17.18 -1.16 -4.85
N ASP A 57 16.78 -2.42 -4.98
CA ASP A 57 15.37 -2.78 -5.05
C ASP A 57 14.65 -2.41 -3.76
N THR A 58 15.21 -2.78 -2.60
CA THR A 58 14.62 -2.43 -1.31
C THR A 58 14.44 -0.92 -1.15
N ALA A 59 15.44 -0.11 -1.50
CA ALA A 59 15.34 1.35 -1.44
C ALA A 59 14.24 1.88 -2.38
N PHE A 60 14.12 1.30 -3.57
CA PHE A 60 13.05 1.63 -4.51
C PHE A 60 11.66 1.25 -3.95
N GLN A 61 11.52 0.05 -3.40
CA GLN A 61 10.26 -0.40 -2.80
C GLN A 61 9.85 0.47 -1.60
N VAL A 62 10.80 0.83 -0.74
CA VAL A 62 10.55 1.77 0.38
C VAL A 62 10.13 3.15 -0.15
N ALA A 63 10.72 3.63 -1.23
CA ALA A 63 10.29 4.89 -1.86
C ALA A 63 8.85 4.81 -2.37
N LEU A 64 8.39 3.66 -2.89
CA LEU A 64 7.01 3.44 -3.32
C LEU A 64 6.01 3.41 -2.16
N VAL A 65 6.46 3.17 -0.93
CA VAL A 65 5.58 3.27 0.26
C VAL A 65 5.00 4.67 0.40
N ILE A 66 5.74 5.73 0.04
CA ILE A 66 5.26 7.12 0.16
C ILE A 66 3.99 7.36 -0.64
N PRO A 67 3.97 7.14 -1.98
CA PRO A 67 2.76 7.32 -2.78
C PRO A 67 1.65 6.31 -2.42
N GLY A 68 1.99 5.09 -2.01
CA GLY A 68 1.04 4.10 -1.51
C GLY A 68 0.33 4.58 -0.23
N THR A 69 1.10 5.14 0.70
CA THR A 69 0.56 5.77 1.92
C THR A 69 -0.35 6.94 1.59
N ALA A 70 0.04 7.81 0.64
CA ALA A 70 -0.78 8.95 0.24
C ALA A 70 -2.14 8.52 -0.35
N LEU A 71 -2.17 7.46 -1.15
CA LEU A 71 -3.41 6.87 -1.67
C LEU A 71 -4.27 6.30 -0.54
N THR A 72 -3.67 5.55 0.37
CA THR A 72 -4.36 4.89 1.48
C THR A 72 -4.94 5.90 2.46
N VAL A 73 -4.18 6.94 2.84
CA VAL A 73 -4.66 8.06 3.67
C VAL A 73 -5.90 8.71 3.05
N LYS A 74 -5.82 9.09 1.76
CA LYS A 74 -6.97 9.73 1.08
C LYS A 74 -8.17 8.81 0.94
N ARG A 75 -7.93 7.50 0.87
CA ARG A 75 -9.02 6.54 0.81
C ARG A 75 -9.68 6.34 2.16
N PHE A 76 -8.92 6.28 3.27
CA PHE A 76 -9.49 6.32 4.62
C PHE A 76 -10.25 7.63 4.86
N ASN A 77 -9.74 8.77 4.37
CA ASN A 77 -10.46 10.05 4.42
C ASN A 77 -11.79 9.98 3.67
N ASP A 78 -11.85 9.29 2.52
CA ASP A 78 -13.09 9.10 1.76
C ASP A 78 -14.11 8.21 2.49
N ARG A 79 -13.63 7.34 3.36
CA ARG A 79 -14.42 6.50 4.25
C ARG A 79 -14.78 7.16 5.59
N ASP A 80 -14.41 8.43 5.77
CA ASP A 80 -14.50 9.18 7.03
C ASP A 80 -13.77 8.50 8.20
N ARG A 81 -12.73 7.71 7.88
CA ARG A 81 -11.86 7.07 8.87
C ARG A 81 -10.75 8.02 9.31
N PRO A 82 -10.12 7.78 10.48
CA PRO A 82 -8.96 8.55 10.89
C PRO A 82 -7.80 8.44 9.89
N TYR A 83 -7.28 9.57 9.44
CA TYR A 83 -6.21 9.64 8.43
C TYR A 83 -4.90 8.95 8.87
N TRP A 84 -4.62 8.93 10.17
CA TRP A 84 -3.42 8.31 10.73
C TRP A 84 -3.34 6.80 10.46
N LEU A 85 -4.47 6.13 10.25
CA LEU A 85 -4.48 4.72 9.85
C LEU A 85 -3.66 4.49 8.58
N GLY A 86 -3.73 5.39 7.61
CA GLY A 86 -2.94 5.28 6.38
C GLY A 86 -1.44 5.31 6.64
N PHE A 87 -0.98 6.13 7.59
CA PHE A 87 0.43 6.17 7.98
C PHE A 87 0.87 4.92 8.75
N VAL A 88 0.00 4.36 9.58
CA VAL A 88 0.27 3.08 10.27
C VAL A 88 0.46 1.97 9.23
N TYR A 89 -0.44 1.86 8.23
CA TYR A 89 -0.29 0.86 7.16
C TYR A 89 0.95 1.10 6.31
N GLY A 90 1.27 2.36 5.99
CA GLY A 90 2.51 2.70 5.29
C GLY A 90 3.77 2.32 6.08
N GLY A 91 3.80 2.61 7.37
CA GLY A 91 4.89 2.22 8.27
C GLY A 91 5.08 0.70 8.35
N PHE A 92 3.99 -0.06 8.50
CA PHE A 92 4.06 -1.52 8.44
C PHE A 92 4.53 -2.02 7.07
N GLY A 93 4.09 -1.41 5.97
CA GLY A 93 4.58 -1.74 4.64
C GLY A 93 6.10 -1.55 4.52
N ALA A 94 6.63 -0.43 5.00
CA ALA A 94 8.06 -0.16 5.02
C ALA A 94 8.83 -1.19 5.90
N LEU A 95 8.31 -1.50 7.08
CA LEU A 95 8.91 -2.50 7.97
C LEU A 95 8.95 -3.88 7.32
N LEU A 96 7.87 -4.31 6.67
CA LEU A 96 7.84 -5.60 5.97
C LEU A 96 8.82 -5.64 4.79
N THR A 97 8.98 -4.54 4.06
CA THR A 97 9.95 -4.42 2.97
C THR A 97 11.40 -4.53 3.48
N LEU A 98 11.67 -4.02 4.68
CA LEU A 98 13.01 -4.07 5.29
C LEU A 98 13.29 -5.37 6.04
N ALA A 99 12.27 -6.12 6.45
CA ALA A 99 12.38 -7.30 7.32
C ALA A 99 13.40 -8.35 6.83
N PRO A 100 13.50 -8.70 5.52
CA PRO A 100 14.47 -9.69 5.04
C PRO A 100 15.93 -9.31 5.31
N HIS A 101 16.28 -8.01 5.30
CA HIS A 101 17.63 -7.55 5.60
C HIS A 101 18.04 -7.74 7.06
N PHE A 102 17.07 -7.97 7.93
CA PHE A 102 17.27 -8.30 9.33
C PHE A 102 17.10 -9.79 9.63
N GLY A 103 17.07 -10.63 8.58
CA GLY A 103 16.89 -12.06 8.72
C GLY A 103 15.49 -12.50 9.12
N LEU A 104 14.48 -11.64 8.87
CA LEU A 104 13.08 -11.91 9.21
C LEU A 104 12.24 -12.11 7.96
N LEU A 105 11.22 -12.96 8.05
CA LEU A 105 10.22 -13.19 7.00
C LEU A 105 10.82 -13.62 5.66
N ILE A 106 11.93 -14.36 5.68
CA ILE A 106 12.58 -14.89 4.47
C ILE A 106 11.77 -16.09 3.98
N PRO A 107 11.24 -16.07 2.74
CA PRO A 107 10.53 -17.23 2.18
C PRO A 107 11.45 -18.46 2.12
N GLY A 108 10.90 -19.64 2.43
CA GLY A 108 11.65 -20.91 2.45
C GLY A 108 12.35 -21.22 3.76
N GLN A 109 12.49 -20.27 4.68
CA GLN A 109 12.98 -20.55 6.04
C GLN A 109 11.84 -20.98 6.97
N HIS A 110 12.19 -21.70 8.04
CA HIS A 110 11.27 -21.96 9.14
C HIS A 110 11.05 -20.67 9.93
N TRP A 111 9.82 -20.17 9.91
CA TRP A 111 9.48 -18.95 10.63
C TRP A 111 9.46 -19.15 12.14
N SER A 112 10.06 -18.24 12.86
CA SER A 112 10.05 -18.20 14.31
C SER A 112 8.66 -17.88 14.86
N ILE A 113 8.42 -18.19 16.13
CA ILE A 113 7.15 -17.88 16.80
C ILE A 113 6.79 -16.39 16.72
N PRO A 114 7.73 -15.43 16.94
CA PRO A 114 7.44 -14.01 16.76
C PRO A 114 7.00 -13.63 15.33
N GLU A 115 7.60 -14.23 14.30
CA GLU A 115 7.22 -13.99 12.90
C GLU A 115 5.81 -14.49 12.60
N LEU A 116 5.47 -15.70 13.07
CA LEU A 116 4.11 -16.23 12.97
C LEU A 116 3.11 -15.34 13.71
N ALA A 117 3.43 -14.90 14.92
CA ALA A 117 2.59 -13.98 15.67
C ALA A 117 2.38 -12.65 14.92
N ALA A 118 3.44 -12.10 14.34
CA ALA A 118 3.34 -10.89 13.52
C ALA A 118 2.40 -11.09 12.31
N ILE A 119 2.50 -12.21 11.61
CA ILE A 119 1.62 -12.54 10.49
C ILE A 119 0.16 -12.64 10.95
N PHE A 120 -0.10 -13.33 12.07
CA PHE A 120 -1.45 -13.45 12.62
C PHE A 120 -2.10 -12.12 12.98
N VAL A 121 -1.31 -11.11 13.35
CA VAL A 121 -1.79 -9.75 13.65
C VAL A 121 -1.90 -8.92 12.37
N LEU A 122 -0.89 -8.96 11.51
CA LEU A 122 -0.82 -8.09 10.33
C LEU A 122 -1.76 -8.55 9.20
N ALA A 123 -1.93 -9.85 8.98
CA ALA A 123 -2.77 -10.33 7.89
C ALA A 123 -4.25 -9.88 8.03
N PRO A 124 -4.91 -10.00 9.20
CA PRO A 124 -6.26 -9.45 9.39
C PRO A 124 -6.30 -7.93 9.25
N ALA A 125 -5.26 -7.20 9.70
CA ALA A 125 -5.19 -5.75 9.57
C ALA A 125 -5.10 -5.33 8.09
N PHE A 126 -4.24 -5.97 7.30
CA PHE A 126 -4.15 -5.73 5.86
C PHE A 126 -5.43 -6.13 5.13
N LEU A 127 -6.05 -7.25 5.50
CA LEU A 127 -7.34 -7.66 4.94
C LEU A 127 -8.42 -6.62 5.24
N PHE A 128 -8.49 -6.11 6.46
CA PHE A 128 -9.40 -5.01 6.81
C PHE A 128 -9.16 -3.78 5.93
N ALA A 129 -7.91 -3.34 5.78
CA ALA A 129 -7.58 -2.19 4.93
C ALA A 129 -7.93 -2.44 3.46
N PHE A 130 -7.71 -3.65 2.95
CA PHE A 130 -8.09 -4.04 1.59
C PHE A 130 -9.60 -3.98 1.39
N VAL A 131 -10.37 -4.55 2.30
CA VAL A 131 -11.84 -4.53 2.23
C VAL A 131 -12.36 -3.09 2.37
N ASP A 132 -11.90 -2.35 3.39
CA ASP A 132 -12.39 -0.98 3.66
C ASP A 132 -12.03 -0.02 2.52
N ASN A 133 -10.82 -0.10 1.98
CA ASN A 133 -10.37 0.81 0.93
C ASN A 133 -10.76 0.36 -0.48
N GLY A 134 -10.69 -0.94 -0.77
CA GLY A 134 -10.88 -1.48 -2.12
C GLY A 134 -12.32 -1.83 -2.45
N LEU A 135 -13.07 -2.40 -1.51
CA LEU A 135 -14.39 -2.95 -1.79
C LEU A 135 -15.53 -2.04 -1.35
N LEU A 136 -15.43 -1.41 -0.18
CA LEU A 136 -16.54 -0.62 0.35
C LEU A 136 -16.66 0.75 -0.33
N ARG A 137 -17.88 1.29 -0.37
CA ARG A 137 -18.18 2.61 -0.94
C ARG A 137 -17.69 3.72 -0.01
N GLY A 138 -17.25 4.86 -0.57
CA GLY A 138 -16.94 6.07 0.19
C GLY A 138 -18.15 6.65 0.91
N ALA A 139 -17.92 7.51 1.89
CA ALA A 139 -18.98 8.27 2.53
C ALA A 139 -19.61 9.23 1.52
N GLY A 140 -20.94 9.20 1.39
CA GLY A 140 -21.67 10.11 0.49
C GLY A 140 -21.66 11.55 1.03
N GLY A 141 -21.58 12.51 0.09
CA GLY A 141 -21.55 13.92 0.42
C GLY A 141 -20.23 14.42 1.02
N PRO A 142 -20.16 15.71 1.40
CA PRO A 142 -18.97 16.29 2.02
C PRO A 142 -18.75 15.73 3.43
N ASN A 143 -17.47 15.53 3.82
CA ASN A 143 -17.07 15.15 5.15
C ASN A 143 -15.94 16.06 5.66
N ARG A 144 -15.41 15.80 6.87
CA ARG A 144 -14.32 16.59 7.49
C ARG A 144 -13.04 16.69 6.65
N TYR A 145 -12.86 15.84 5.65
CA TYR A 145 -11.68 15.81 4.77
C TYR A 145 -11.92 16.49 3.41
N GLY A 146 -13.14 16.96 3.14
CA GLY A 146 -13.46 17.72 1.95
C GLY A 146 -14.72 17.24 1.20
N PRO A 147 -14.95 17.82 0.01
CA PRO A 147 -16.11 17.49 -0.81
C PRO A 147 -16.07 16.05 -1.31
N ASP A 148 -17.26 15.53 -1.67
CA ASP A 148 -17.38 14.22 -2.29
C ASP A 148 -16.58 14.19 -3.61
N PRO A 149 -15.71 13.18 -3.81
CA PRO A 149 -14.97 13.01 -5.07
C PRO A 149 -15.86 12.54 -6.24
N LEU A 150 -17.08 12.07 -5.97
CA LEU A 150 -18.07 11.73 -6.97
C LEU A 150 -18.97 12.93 -7.23
N PRO A 151 -19.42 13.15 -8.50
CA PRO A 151 -20.44 14.15 -8.77
C PRO A 151 -21.70 13.85 -7.94
N SER A 152 -22.30 14.89 -7.35
CA SER A 152 -23.65 14.78 -6.82
C SER A 152 -24.57 14.37 -8.00
N GLU A 153 -25.21 13.21 -7.91
CA GLU A 153 -26.35 12.94 -8.78
C GLU A 153 -27.38 14.01 -8.41
N ALA A 154 -27.54 14.98 -9.30
CA ALA A 154 -28.64 15.92 -9.20
C ALA A 154 -29.91 15.05 -9.33
N HIS A 155 -30.58 14.82 -8.20
CA HIS A 155 -31.93 14.31 -8.26
C HIS A 155 -32.78 15.34 -9.01
N PRO A 156 -33.49 14.93 -10.07
CA PRO A 156 -34.42 15.79 -10.79
C PRO A 156 -35.55 16.25 -9.88
#